data_416e4a4c33e6011d81ee536de567f905
#
_entry.id   416e4a4c33e6011d81ee536de567f905
#
_cell.length_a   1.000
_cell.length_b   1.000
_cell.length_c   1.000
_cell.angle_alpha   90.00
_cell.angle_beta   90.00
_cell.angle_gamma   90.00
#
_symmetry.space_group_name_H-M   'P 1'
#
loop_
_entity.id
_entity.type
_entity.pdbx_description
1 polymer ?
#
loop_
_entity_poly.entity_id
_entity_poly.type
_entity_poly.pdbx_seq_one_letter_code
_entity_poly.pdbx_strand_id
1 'polypeptide(L)'
;MPNPFALPEGMALFTFHGRVVRGKRLGSRLGFPTANIAYDPRSRTWPREGVYVGVAQLDGESRGYVCIINQGRHPTVPEGIATVEAHLLGNAHRDLYGLELTLAYCLYLRPEQTFPSLEALREQLDRDRLSAVRWARDNAPYLLTGLDLFPHQA
;
A
#
# COMPACT_ATOMS: atom_id res chain seq x y z
N MET A 1 0.39 23.21 -5.58
CA MET A 1 -0.44 22.61 -4.52
C MET A 1 0.46 22.01 -3.46
N PRO A 2 0.13 22.20 -2.18
CA PRO A 2 0.91 21.51 -1.16
C PRO A 2 0.76 20.00 -1.36
N ASN A 3 1.86 19.29 -1.21
CA ASN A 3 1.87 17.82 -1.28
C ASN A 3 1.12 17.28 -0.06
N PRO A 4 0.00 16.56 -0.24
CA PRO A 4 -0.81 16.07 0.89
C PRO A 4 -0.06 15.08 1.78
N PHE A 5 1.07 14.54 1.30
CA PHE A 5 1.87 13.57 2.05
C PHE A 5 3.09 14.21 2.71
N ALA A 6 3.25 15.53 2.56
CA ALA A 6 4.46 16.23 2.97
C ALA A 6 5.74 15.63 2.35
N LEU A 7 5.60 14.96 1.19
CA LEU A 7 6.74 14.40 0.46
C LEU A 7 7.47 15.49 -0.31
N PRO A 8 8.80 15.36 -0.51
CA PRO A 8 9.52 16.25 -1.39
C PRO A 8 8.94 16.24 -2.81
N GLU A 9 9.00 17.38 -3.48
CA GLU A 9 8.51 17.51 -4.84
C GLU A 9 9.19 16.49 -5.76
N GLY A 10 8.40 15.84 -6.64
CA GLY A 10 8.93 14.85 -7.56
C GLY A 10 9.06 13.43 -6.97
N MET A 11 8.79 13.24 -5.69
CA MET A 11 8.90 11.94 -5.05
C MET A 11 7.76 11.00 -5.45
N ALA A 12 6.56 11.50 -5.67
CA ALA A 12 5.42 10.69 -6.06
C ALA A 12 5.35 10.56 -7.58
N LEU A 13 5.39 9.31 -8.08
CA LEU A 13 5.24 9.00 -9.51
C LEU A 13 3.79 9.09 -9.97
N PHE A 14 2.85 8.81 -9.06
CA PHE A 14 1.44 8.74 -9.36
C PHE A 14 0.67 8.85 -8.06
N THR A 15 -0.48 9.52 -8.09
CA THR A 15 -1.37 9.62 -6.91
C THR A 15 -2.81 9.41 -7.32
N PHE A 16 -3.60 8.80 -6.45
CA PHE A 16 -5.05 8.77 -6.61
C PHE A 16 -5.74 8.68 -5.26
N HIS A 17 -7.02 9.09 -5.24
CA HIS A 17 -7.87 9.05 -4.05
C HIS A 17 -8.96 8.01 -4.29
N GLY A 18 -9.23 7.18 -3.29
CA GLY A 18 -10.26 6.14 -3.40
C GLY A 18 -10.76 5.68 -2.05
N ARG A 19 -11.80 4.86 -2.10
CA ARG A 19 -12.46 4.30 -0.92
C ARG A 19 -11.97 2.88 -0.68
N VAL A 20 -11.77 2.53 0.59
CA VAL A 20 -11.44 1.16 0.99
C VAL A 20 -12.70 0.31 0.95
N VAL A 21 -12.64 -0.78 0.20
CA VAL A 21 -13.73 -1.75 0.04
C VAL A 21 -13.28 -3.11 0.58
N ARG A 22 -14.20 -4.05 0.74
CA ARG A 22 -13.85 -5.38 1.19
C ARG A 22 -13.20 -6.19 0.07
N GLY A 23 -12.17 -6.98 0.42
CA GLY A 23 -11.43 -7.81 -0.50
C GLY A 23 -11.13 -9.19 0.07
N LYS A 24 -10.19 -9.91 -0.53
CA LYS A 24 -9.91 -11.32 -0.22
C LYS A 24 -9.19 -11.56 1.11
N ARG A 25 -8.54 -10.57 1.70
CA ARG A 25 -7.88 -10.64 3.01
C ARG A 25 -6.78 -11.70 3.16
N LEU A 26 -6.17 -12.16 2.06
CA LEU A 26 -5.11 -13.16 2.15
C LEU A 26 -3.92 -12.66 2.97
N GLY A 27 -3.50 -11.42 2.76
CA GLY A 27 -2.41 -10.81 3.50
C GLY A 27 -2.69 -10.74 5.00
N SER A 28 -3.95 -10.50 5.40
CA SER A 28 -4.34 -10.44 6.81
C SER A 28 -4.10 -11.76 7.53
N ARG A 29 -4.32 -12.89 6.85
CA ARG A 29 -4.07 -14.23 7.42
C ARG A 29 -2.60 -14.45 7.73
N LEU A 30 -1.71 -13.76 7.01
CA LEU A 30 -0.26 -13.89 7.18
C LEU A 30 0.32 -12.79 8.07
N GLY A 31 -0.51 -11.97 8.71
CA GLY A 31 -0.05 -10.84 9.51
C GLY A 31 0.29 -9.60 8.70
N PHE A 32 -0.19 -9.51 7.46
CA PHE A 32 0.01 -8.37 6.56
C PHE A 32 -1.36 -7.80 6.16
N PRO A 33 -2.06 -7.11 7.07
CA PRO A 33 -3.37 -6.56 6.75
C PRO A 33 -3.28 -5.60 5.57
N THR A 34 -4.15 -5.78 4.58
CA THR A 34 -4.18 -4.97 3.37
C THR A 34 -5.53 -4.29 3.22
N ALA A 35 -5.49 -3.08 2.66
CA ALA A 35 -6.67 -2.36 2.24
C ALA A 35 -6.86 -2.54 0.74
N ASN A 36 -8.10 -2.76 0.31
CA ASN A 36 -8.46 -2.81 -1.09
C ASN A 36 -9.10 -1.48 -1.47
N ILE A 37 -8.42 -0.71 -2.31
CA ILE A 37 -8.88 0.63 -2.68
C ILE A 37 -9.53 0.58 -4.04
N ALA A 38 -10.81 0.94 -4.12
CA ALA A 38 -11.58 0.94 -5.36
C ALA A 38 -11.05 1.99 -6.33
N TYR A 39 -10.99 1.64 -7.63
CA TYR A 39 -10.63 2.59 -8.68
C TYR A 39 -11.34 2.21 -9.99
N ASP A 40 -11.43 3.15 -10.92
CA ASP A 40 -11.94 2.90 -12.26
C ASP A 40 -10.76 2.80 -13.23
N PRO A 41 -10.46 1.58 -13.76
CA PRO A 41 -9.35 1.40 -14.69
C PRO A 41 -9.44 2.25 -15.95
N ARG A 42 -10.65 2.72 -16.31
CA ARG A 42 -10.87 3.49 -17.53
C ARG A 42 -10.83 4.99 -17.32
N SER A 43 -10.74 5.45 -16.05
CA SER A 43 -10.81 6.89 -15.75
C SER A 43 -9.55 7.65 -16.14
N ARG A 44 -8.42 6.98 -16.23
CA ARG A 44 -7.13 7.58 -16.56
C ARG A 44 -6.11 6.48 -16.86
N THR A 45 -4.89 6.87 -17.27
CA THR A 45 -3.78 5.93 -17.39
C THR A 45 -3.26 5.58 -15.99
N TRP A 46 -3.22 4.28 -15.68
CA TRP A 46 -2.77 3.76 -14.40
C TRP A 46 -1.33 3.24 -14.50
N PRO A 47 -0.60 3.18 -13.38
CA PRO A 47 0.77 2.65 -13.38
C PRO A 47 0.80 1.20 -13.87
N ARG A 48 1.96 0.77 -14.39
CA ARG A 48 2.12 -0.62 -14.82
C ARG A 48 1.93 -1.57 -13.65
N GLU A 49 1.55 -2.80 -13.97
CA GLU A 49 1.40 -3.86 -12.98
C GLU A 49 2.69 -4.09 -12.21
N GLY A 50 2.57 -4.39 -10.95
CA GLY A 50 3.69 -4.69 -10.09
C GLY A 50 3.49 -4.20 -8.67
N VAL A 51 4.54 -4.31 -7.89
CA VAL A 51 4.56 -3.95 -6.48
C VAL A 51 5.39 -2.68 -6.29
N TYR A 52 4.84 -1.74 -5.53
CA TYR A 52 5.44 -0.42 -5.32
C TYR A 52 5.57 -0.12 -3.84
N VAL A 53 6.59 0.66 -3.50
CA VAL A 53 6.59 1.40 -2.24
C VAL A 53 5.85 2.71 -2.46
N GLY A 54 5.00 3.06 -1.51
CA GLY A 54 4.27 4.31 -1.58
C GLY A 54 3.94 4.87 -0.21
N VAL A 55 3.08 5.87 -0.22
CA VAL A 55 2.58 6.50 1.00
C VAL A 55 1.06 6.60 0.91
N ALA A 56 0.39 6.26 2.00
CA ALA A 56 -1.05 6.38 2.12
C ALA A 56 -1.38 7.44 3.16
N GLN A 57 -2.35 8.28 2.86
CA GLN A 57 -2.88 9.24 3.83
C GLN A 57 -4.40 9.09 3.91
N LEU A 58 -4.88 8.77 5.11
CA LEU A 58 -6.32 8.67 5.38
C LEU A 58 -6.91 10.06 5.48
N ASP A 59 -8.12 10.22 4.91
CA ASP A 59 -8.82 11.51 4.99
C ASP A 59 -9.05 11.89 6.45
N GLY A 60 -8.79 13.13 6.78
CA GLY A 60 -8.95 13.66 8.13
C GLY A 60 -7.74 13.41 9.05
N GLU A 61 -6.73 12.68 8.60
CA GLU A 61 -5.50 12.47 9.37
C GLU A 61 -4.35 13.27 8.77
N SER A 62 -3.53 13.82 9.64
CA SER A 62 -2.34 14.58 9.21
C SER A 62 -1.16 13.68 8.89
N ARG A 63 -1.20 12.44 9.36
CA ARG A 63 -0.11 11.49 9.21
C ARG A 63 -0.20 10.71 7.90
N GLY A 64 0.95 10.52 7.22
CA GLY A 64 1.08 9.55 6.14
C GLY A 64 1.65 8.24 6.65
N TYR A 65 1.33 7.14 5.96
CA TYR A 65 1.84 5.80 6.27
C TYR A 65 2.61 5.27 5.07
N VAL A 66 3.85 4.83 5.29
CA VAL A 66 4.56 4.06 4.27
C VAL A 66 3.76 2.81 3.99
N CYS A 67 3.62 2.45 2.73
CA CYS A 67 2.83 1.28 2.36
C CYS A 67 3.47 0.52 1.21
N ILE A 68 3.03 -0.72 1.04
CA ILE A 68 3.36 -1.56 -0.10
C ILE A 68 2.09 -1.66 -0.94
N ILE A 69 2.20 -1.27 -2.21
CA ILE A 69 1.07 -1.20 -3.13
C ILE A 69 1.19 -2.30 -4.16
N ASN A 70 0.16 -3.11 -4.32
CA ASN A 70 0.09 -4.10 -5.38
C ASN A 70 -0.89 -3.61 -6.44
N GLN A 71 -0.35 -3.22 -7.61
CA GLN A 71 -1.11 -2.82 -8.78
C GLN A 71 -1.23 -4.05 -9.68
N GLY A 72 -2.34 -4.79 -9.55
CA GLY A 72 -2.59 -5.95 -10.37
C GLY A 72 -3.25 -5.60 -11.70
N ARG A 73 -3.52 -6.63 -12.51
CA ARG A 73 -4.26 -6.47 -13.77
C ARG A 73 -5.75 -6.43 -13.46
N HIS A 74 -6.23 -5.25 -13.07
CA HIS A 74 -7.65 -4.99 -12.79
C HIS A 74 -8.31 -6.07 -11.92
N PRO A 75 -7.70 -6.46 -10.78
CA PRO A 75 -8.35 -7.43 -9.90
C PRO A 75 -9.65 -6.83 -9.39
N THR A 76 -10.70 -7.65 -9.40
CA THR A 76 -12.01 -7.20 -8.95
C THR A 76 -12.43 -7.92 -7.67
N VAL A 77 -13.14 -7.20 -6.80
CA VAL A 77 -13.84 -7.81 -5.67
C VAL A 77 -15.15 -8.43 -6.17
N PRO A 78 -15.86 -9.24 -5.33
CA PRO A 78 -17.09 -9.91 -5.76
C PRO A 78 -18.15 -8.99 -6.38
N GLU A 79 -18.17 -7.72 -6.00
CA GLU A 79 -19.10 -6.72 -6.54
C GLU A 79 -18.72 -6.20 -7.93
N GLY A 80 -17.63 -6.70 -8.51
CA GLY A 80 -17.17 -6.27 -9.83
C GLY A 80 -16.35 -4.98 -9.83
N ILE A 81 -15.95 -4.49 -8.68
CA ILE A 81 -15.17 -3.25 -8.54
C ILE A 81 -13.68 -3.60 -8.64
N ALA A 82 -12.95 -2.89 -9.50
CA ALA A 82 -11.50 -3.03 -9.58
C ALA A 82 -10.84 -2.41 -8.35
N THR A 83 -9.78 -3.04 -7.84
CA THR A 83 -9.09 -2.57 -6.65
C THR A 83 -7.58 -2.62 -6.80
N VAL A 84 -6.93 -1.72 -6.05
CA VAL A 84 -5.49 -1.74 -5.77
C VAL A 84 -5.36 -2.17 -4.31
N GLU A 85 -4.42 -3.06 -4.02
CA GLU A 85 -4.17 -3.49 -2.64
C GLU A 85 -3.04 -2.67 -2.04
N ALA A 86 -3.21 -2.22 -0.80
CA ALA A 86 -2.16 -1.51 -0.07
C ALA A 86 -2.02 -2.05 1.35
N HIS A 87 -0.79 -2.40 1.72
CA HIS A 87 -0.45 -2.79 3.08
C HIS A 87 0.23 -1.61 3.76
N LEU A 88 -0.43 -1.00 4.74
CA LEU A 88 0.09 0.16 5.47
C LEU A 88 0.95 -0.33 6.63
N LEU A 89 2.22 0.06 6.64
CA LEU A 89 3.12 -0.29 7.74
C LEU A 89 2.74 0.50 9.00
N GLY A 90 2.73 -0.20 10.13
CA GLY A 90 2.41 0.43 11.40
C GLY A 90 0.92 0.61 11.67
N ASN A 91 0.05 0.06 10.81
CA ASN A 91 -1.40 0.16 10.95
C ASN A 91 -2.03 -1.22 11.17
N ALA A 92 -1.36 -2.09 11.92
CA ALA A 92 -1.55 -3.54 11.91
C ALA A 92 -2.95 -4.04 12.27
N HIS A 93 -3.72 -3.38 13.09
CA HIS A 93 -4.98 -3.93 13.62
C HIS A 93 -6.19 -3.03 13.36
N ARG A 94 -6.01 -1.99 12.58
CA ARG A 94 -7.08 -1.04 12.30
C ARG A 94 -7.89 -1.47 11.09
N ASP A 95 -9.22 -1.54 11.23
CA ASP A 95 -10.11 -1.77 10.10
C ASP A 95 -10.29 -0.46 9.33
N LEU A 96 -9.88 -0.47 8.07
CA LEU A 96 -9.95 0.71 7.20
C LEU A 96 -11.19 0.71 6.31
N TYR A 97 -12.02 -0.33 6.36
CA TYR A 97 -13.19 -0.45 5.50
C TYR A 97 -14.08 0.80 5.57
N GLY A 98 -14.47 1.29 4.41
CA GLY A 98 -15.35 2.45 4.28
C GLY A 98 -14.66 3.80 4.36
N LEU A 99 -13.38 3.83 4.78
CA LEU A 99 -12.62 5.07 4.82
C LEU A 99 -12.13 5.44 3.43
N GLU A 100 -11.84 6.70 3.23
CA GLU A 100 -11.23 7.21 2.01
C GLU A 100 -9.78 7.59 2.30
N LEU A 101 -8.93 7.38 1.31
CA LEU A 101 -7.51 7.69 1.44
C LEU A 101 -6.93 8.09 0.09
N THR A 102 -5.76 8.71 0.15
CA THR A 102 -4.95 9.01 -1.03
C THR A 102 -3.72 8.13 -0.99
N LEU A 103 -3.41 7.49 -2.13
CA LEU A 103 -2.18 6.74 -2.33
C LEU A 103 -1.23 7.51 -3.21
N ALA A 104 0.06 7.53 -2.83
CA ALA A 104 1.14 8.01 -3.67
C ALA A 104 2.07 6.82 -3.97
N TYR A 105 2.30 6.52 -5.25
CA TYR A 105 3.26 5.51 -5.69
C TYR A 105 4.61 6.18 -5.81
N CYS A 106 5.62 5.67 -5.12
CA CYS A 106 6.93 6.34 -5.04
C CYS A 106 8.08 5.55 -5.66
N LEU A 107 8.07 4.24 -5.55
CA LEU A 107 9.15 3.39 -6.05
C LEU A 107 8.60 2.07 -6.57
N TYR A 108 8.93 1.72 -7.81
CA TYR A 108 8.62 0.39 -8.34
C TYR A 108 9.59 -0.62 -7.74
N LEU A 109 9.07 -1.66 -7.10
CA LEU A 109 9.91 -2.69 -6.48
C LEU A 109 10.14 -3.89 -7.39
N ARG A 110 9.07 -4.46 -7.93
CA ARG A 110 9.16 -5.74 -8.62
C ARG A 110 7.85 -6.03 -9.36
N PRO A 111 7.89 -6.93 -10.37
CA PRO A 111 6.65 -7.41 -10.98
C PRO A 111 5.86 -8.28 -9.99
N GLU A 112 4.60 -8.51 -10.30
CA GLU A 112 3.80 -9.48 -9.58
C GLU A 112 4.40 -10.87 -9.74
N GLN A 113 4.23 -11.70 -8.71
CA GLN A 113 4.74 -13.06 -8.68
C GLN A 113 3.68 -14.00 -8.14
N THR A 114 3.71 -15.26 -8.62
CA THR A 114 3.00 -16.35 -7.99
C THR A 114 3.95 -17.07 -7.05
N PHE A 115 3.41 -17.64 -5.97
CA PHE A 115 4.24 -18.27 -4.95
C PHE A 115 3.81 -19.73 -4.79
N PRO A 116 4.79 -20.66 -4.64
CA PRO A 116 4.48 -22.10 -4.50
C PRO A 116 3.85 -22.45 -3.15
N SER A 117 3.93 -21.56 -2.15
CA SER A 117 3.39 -21.79 -0.82
C SER A 117 3.08 -20.46 -0.11
N LEU A 118 2.30 -20.54 0.96
CA LEU A 118 2.05 -19.39 1.81
C LEU A 118 3.31 -18.91 2.52
N GLU A 119 4.22 -19.85 2.85
CA GLU A 119 5.50 -19.50 3.45
C GLU A 119 6.36 -18.66 2.50
N ALA A 120 6.43 -19.06 1.22
CA ALA A 120 7.17 -18.30 0.22
C ALA A 120 6.58 -16.89 0.03
N LEU A 121 5.26 -16.77 0.01
CA LEU A 121 4.58 -15.49 -0.05
C LEU A 121 4.95 -14.62 1.17
N ARG A 122 4.90 -15.21 2.36
CA ARG A 122 5.24 -14.49 3.60
C ARG A 122 6.67 -13.96 3.59
N GLU A 123 7.63 -14.79 3.14
CA GLU A 123 9.02 -14.38 3.03
C GLU A 123 9.18 -13.20 2.07
N GLN A 124 8.48 -13.21 0.94
CA GLN A 124 8.55 -12.11 0.00
C GLN A 124 7.91 -10.84 0.58
N LEU A 125 6.79 -10.96 1.29
CA LEU A 125 6.16 -9.81 1.94
C LEU A 125 7.07 -9.20 3.01
N ASP A 126 7.82 -10.02 3.74
CA ASP A 126 8.82 -9.53 4.70
C ASP A 126 9.93 -8.75 4.00
N ARG A 127 10.42 -9.25 2.86
CA ARG A 127 11.43 -8.54 2.06
C ARG A 127 10.90 -7.21 1.53
N ASP A 128 9.66 -7.20 1.05
CA ASP A 128 9.02 -5.97 0.55
C ASP A 128 8.91 -4.92 1.66
N ARG A 129 8.55 -5.37 2.87
CA ARG A 129 8.45 -4.50 4.04
C ARG A 129 9.79 -3.88 4.39
N LEU A 130 10.87 -4.67 4.35
CA LEU A 130 12.23 -4.16 4.57
C LEU A 130 12.61 -3.12 3.51
N SER A 131 12.28 -3.38 2.25
CA SER A 131 12.53 -2.44 1.16
C SER A 131 11.78 -1.12 1.38
N ALA A 132 10.54 -1.20 1.84
CA ALA A 132 9.73 -0.02 2.12
C ALA A 132 10.31 0.80 3.27
N VAL A 133 10.76 0.13 4.34
CA VAL A 133 11.39 0.81 5.48
C VAL A 133 12.69 1.48 5.06
N ARG A 134 13.52 0.82 4.25
CA ARG A 134 14.76 1.40 3.73
C ARG A 134 14.48 2.64 2.89
N TRP A 135 13.51 2.55 1.99
CA TRP A 135 13.12 3.70 1.16
C TRP A 135 12.70 4.87 2.04
N ALA A 136 11.86 4.64 3.02
CA ALA A 136 11.38 5.69 3.91
C ALA A 136 12.51 6.29 4.74
N ARG A 137 13.43 5.44 5.25
CA ARG A 137 14.57 5.91 6.01
C ARG A 137 15.44 6.85 5.19
N ASP A 138 15.61 6.56 3.91
CA ASP A 138 16.46 7.33 3.03
C ASP A 138 15.78 8.60 2.48
N ASN A 139 14.46 8.59 2.38
CA ASN A 139 13.73 9.65 1.67
C ASN A 139 12.73 10.43 2.53
N ALA A 140 12.12 9.79 3.51
CA ALA A 140 11.07 10.40 4.32
C ALA A 140 11.02 9.76 5.73
N PRO A 141 12.10 9.89 6.52
CA PRO A 141 12.21 9.19 7.81
C PRO A 141 11.12 9.59 8.82
N TYR A 142 10.56 10.78 8.69
CA TYR A 142 9.46 11.21 9.56
C TYR A 142 8.22 10.33 9.46
N LEU A 143 8.06 9.58 8.36
CA LEU A 143 6.93 8.65 8.21
C LEU A 143 7.06 7.41 9.10
N LEU A 144 8.24 7.14 9.64
CA LEU A 144 8.50 5.95 10.46
C LEU A 144 8.41 6.23 11.98
N THR A 145 8.30 7.48 12.37
CA THR A 145 8.35 7.87 13.78
C THR A 145 7.18 7.30 14.58
N GLY A 146 7.48 6.59 15.67
CA GLY A 146 6.47 6.09 16.59
C GLY A 146 5.66 4.89 16.09
N LEU A 147 6.08 4.23 15.02
CA LEU A 147 5.37 3.09 14.47
C LEU A 147 5.98 1.75 14.90
N ASP A 148 5.12 0.76 15.13
CA ASP A 148 5.53 -0.63 15.22
C ASP A 148 5.52 -1.20 13.79
N LEU A 149 6.71 -1.28 13.20
CA LEU A 149 6.86 -1.62 11.78
C LEU A 149 6.78 -3.12 11.52
N PHE A 150 7.06 -3.97 12.51
CA PHE A 150 7.11 -5.42 12.36
C PHE A 150 6.41 -6.13 13.53
N PRO A 151 5.10 -5.86 13.74
CA PRO A 151 4.40 -6.37 14.93
C PRO A 151 4.33 -7.90 14.99
N HIS A 152 4.38 -8.58 13.84
CA HIS A 152 4.33 -10.04 13.78
C HIS A 152 5.68 -10.71 14.11
N GLN A 153 6.73 -9.93 14.31
CA GLN A 153 8.08 -10.41 14.62
C GLN A 153 8.44 -10.18 16.11
N ALA A 154 7.47 -9.75 16.89
CA ALA A 154 7.69 -9.44 18.30
C ALA A 154 8.10 -10.69 19.09
#